data_81f40daf263e2332aff1f21b91b1e8a6
#
_entry.id   81f40daf263e2332aff1f21b91b1e8a6
#
_cell.length_a   1.000
_cell.length_b   1.000
_cell.length_c   1.000
_cell.angle_alpha   90.00
_cell.angle_beta   90.00
_cell.angle_gamma   90.00
#
_symmetry.space_group_name_H-M   'P 1'
#
loop_
_entity.id
_entity.type
_entity.pdbx_description
1 polymer ?
#
loop_
_entity_poly.entity_id
_entity_poly.type
_entity_poly.pdbx_seq_one_letter_code
_entity_poly.pdbx_strand_id
1 'polypeptide(L)'
;MDKLIIESNIVNDDLASFKWNFNLDADDKKFNTVEEANDIPIAREMFYLPFIKSVSISKNEMVLERFDIVSWVDVIDEVEKIIEKKLQSIFSDKFKVNEKKENIITLYAESTPNPKVMKFVCNKLLTKKIHEVKRGNSSNKSNFINSIFSFDYVEQVFLND
;
A
#
# COMPACT_ATOMS: atom_id res chain seq x y z
N MET A 1 6.99 -2.03 -21.04
CA MET A 1 6.54 -2.60 -19.73
C MET A 1 5.03 -2.61 -19.75
N ASP A 2 4.46 -3.79 -19.63
CA ASP A 2 3.00 -3.91 -19.68
C ASP A 2 2.42 -3.41 -18.35
N LYS A 3 1.63 -2.38 -18.43
CA LYS A 3 0.91 -1.81 -17.29
C LYS A 3 -0.39 -2.59 -17.06
N LEU A 4 -0.80 -2.77 -15.80
CA LEU A 4 -2.14 -3.26 -15.50
C LEU A 4 -3.17 -2.26 -16.02
N ILE A 5 -4.09 -2.75 -16.82
CA ILE A 5 -5.25 -2.01 -17.32
C ILE A 5 -6.48 -2.77 -16.87
N ILE A 6 -7.40 -2.06 -16.24
CA ILE A 6 -8.70 -2.61 -15.84
C ILE A 6 -9.76 -1.83 -16.59
N GLU A 7 -10.75 -2.54 -17.07
CA GLU A 7 -11.95 -1.99 -17.70
C GLU A 7 -13.17 -2.50 -16.94
N SER A 8 -13.94 -1.59 -16.39
CA SER A 8 -15.18 -1.87 -15.70
C SER A 8 -16.38 -1.57 -16.60
N ASN A 9 -17.42 -2.38 -16.50
CA ASN A 9 -18.65 -2.20 -17.25
C ASN A 9 -19.86 -2.66 -16.43
N ILE A 10 -20.91 -1.86 -16.43
CA ILE A 10 -22.21 -2.23 -15.85
C ILE A 10 -22.94 -3.08 -16.89
N VAL A 11 -23.10 -4.37 -16.60
CA VAL A 11 -23.76 -5.32 -17.50
C VAL A 11 -25.29 -5.14 -17.46
N ASN A 12 -25.82 -5.00 -16.24
CA ASN A 12 -27.22 -4.68 -15.96
C ASN A 12 -27.32 -4.14 -14.52
N ASP A 13 -28.54 -3.94 -14.04
CA ASP A 13 -28.78 -3.36 -12.71
C ASP A 13 -28.07 -4.15 -11.58
N ASP A 14 -28.00 -5.47 -11.68
CA ASP A 14 -27.44 -6.35 -10.65
C ASP A 14 -25.99 -6.74 -10.88
N LEU A 15 -25.50 -6.68 -12.12
CA LEU A 15 -24.21 -7.23 -12.54
C LEU A 15 -23.26 -6.15 -13.07
N ALA A 16 -22.02 -6.19 -12.60
CA ALA A 16 -20.89 -5.45 -13.19
C ALA A 16 -19.76 -6.42 -13.52
N SER A 17 -19.04 -6.15 -14.62
CA SER A 17 -17.87 -6.89 -15.04
C SER A 17 -16.62 -6.02 -14.96
N PHE A 18 -15.51 -6.66 -14.60
CA PHE A 18 -14.19 -6.06 -14.48
C PHE A 18 -13.21 -6.93 -15.24
N LYS A 19 -12.62 -6.40 -16.31
CA LYS A 19 -11.65 -7.11 -17.15
C LYS A 19 -10.27 -6.53 -16.98
N TRP A 20 -9.25 -7.35 -17.08
CA TRP A 20 -7.86 -6.91 -17.03
C TRP A 20 -7.01 -7.61 -18.09
N ASN A 21 -5.87 -7.01 -18.41
CA ASN A 21 -4.99 -7.41 -19.50
C ASN A 21 -3.99 -8.53 -19.17
N PHE A 22 -4.14 -9.22 -18.05
CA PHE A 22 -3.28 -10.34 -17.62
C PHE A 22 -4.11 -11.56 -17.26
N ASN A 23 -3.50 -12.74 -17.29
CA ASN A 23 -4.17 -13.96 -16.88
C ASN A 23 -3.81 -14.31 -15.44
N LEU A 24 -4.84 -14.49 -14.61
CA LEU A 24 -4.73 -15.16 -13.33
C LEU A 24 -4.59 -16.67 -13.54
N ASP A 25 -3.91 -17.32 -12.62
CA ASP A 25 -3.92 -18.78 -12.51
C ASP A 25 -5.20 -19.22 -11.77
N ALA A 26 -6.33 -19.07 -12.45
CA ALA A 26 -7.65 -19.37 -11.91
C ALA A 26 -8.51 -20.01 -13.00
N ASP A 27 -9.21 -21.06 -12.63
CA ASP A 27 -10.27 -21.63 -13.45
C ASP A 27 -11.55 -20.81 -13.31
N ASP A 28 -12.45 -20.94 -14.27
CA ASP A 28 -13.77 -20.32 -14.23
C ASP A 28 -14.57 -20.89 -13.05
N LYS A 29 -14.85 -20.03 -12.08
CA LYS A 29 -15.58 -20.38 -10.84
C LYS A 29 -16.55 -19.29 -10.45
N LYS A 30 -17.67 -19.72 -9.85
CA LYS A 30 -18.63 -18.82 -9.19
C LYS A 30 -18.68 -19.16 -7.70
N PHE A 31 -18.67 -18.13 -6.88
CA PHE A 31 -18.75 -18.19 -5.42
C PHE A 31 -19.96 -17.43 -4.94
N ASN A 32 -20.64 -17.95 -3.94
CA ASN A 32 -21.79 -17.31 -3.31
C ASN A 32 -21.52 -16.96 -1.84
N THR A 33 -20.41 -17.43 -1.29
CA THR A 33 -19.97 -17.12 0.08
C THR A 33 -18.47 -16.86 0.15
N VAL A 34 -18.03 -16.20 1.22
CA VAL A 34 -16.62 -15.92 1.48
C VAL A 34 -15.81 -17.20 1.69
N GLU A 35 -16.42 -18.24 2.27
CA GLU A 35 -15.80 -19.52 2.56
C GLU A 35 -15.49 -20.28 1.26
N GLU A 36 -16.37 -20.22 0.28
CA GLU A 36 -16.15 -20.83 -1.03
C GLU A 36 -14.99 -20.17 -1.79
N ALA A 37 -14.75 -18.87 -1.54
CA ALA A 37 -13.71 -18.07 -2.19
C ALA A 37 -12.36 -18.11 -1.47
N ASN A 38 -12.15 -18.95 -0.46
CA ASN A 38 -10.96 -18.97 0.38
C ASN A 38 -9.65 -19.12 -0.41
N ASP A 39 -9.65 -19.92 -1.46
CA ASP A 39 -8.45 -20.20 -2.26
C ASP A 39 -8.12 -19.09 -3.27
N ILE A 40 -9.03 -18.14 -3.48
CA ILE A 40 -8.86 -17.04 -4.44
C ILE A 40 -8.93 -15.69 -3.71
N PRO A 41 -7.77 -15.13 -3.30
CA PRO A 41 -7.73 -13.93 -2.45
C PRO A 41 -8.48 -12.72 -2.99
N ILE A 42 -8.49 -12.52 -4.32
CA ILE A 42 -9.21 -11.41 -4.93
C ILE A 42 -10.74 -11.60 -4.88
N ALA A 43 -11.23 -12.83 -5.07
CA ALA A 43 -12.65 -13.14 -4.96
C ALA A 43 -13.13 -13.01 -3.50
N ARG A 44 -12.32 -13.49 -2.55
CA ARG A 44 -12.60 -13.36 -1.12
C ARG A 44 -12.69 -11.90 -0.69
N GLU A 45 -11.81 -11.02 -1.21
CA GLU A 45 -11.80 -9.59 -0.91
C GLU A 45 -13.13 -8.92 -1.26
N MET A 46 -13.76 -9.34 -2.35
CA MET A 46 -15.05 -8.77 -2.78
C MET A 46 -16.18 -9.05 -1.79
N PHE A 47 -16.16 -10.20 -1.11
CA PHE A 47 -17.18 -10.51 -0.09
C PHE A 47 -17.08 -9.68 1.19
N TYR A 48 -16.01 -8.93 1.40
CA TYR A 48 -15.96 -7.95 2.48
C TYR A 48 -16.75 -6.67 2.18
N LEU A 49 -17.16 -6.50 0.93
CA LEU A 49 -18.10 -5.44 0.55
C LEU A 49 -19.53 -5.93 0.84
N PRO A 50 -20.29 -5.24 1.69
CA PRO A 50 -21.58 -5.75 2.23
C PRO A 50 -22.67 -5.88 1.17
N PHE A 51 -22.48 -5.28 0.01
CA PHE A 51 -23.42 -5.32 -1.12
C PHE A 51 -23.12 -6.41 -2.15
N ILE A 52 -22.03 -7.16 -2.03
CA ILE A 52 -21.71 -8.24 -2.97
C ILE A 52 -22.45 -9.52 -2.58
N LYS A 53 -23.21 -10.05 -3.55
CA LYS A 53 -24.01 -11.25 -3.43
C LYS A 53 -23.29 -12.48 -3.97
N SER A 54 -22.66 -12.37 -5.13
CA SER A 54 -21.86 -13.44 -5.73
C SER A 54 -20.69 -12.89 -6.53
N VAL A 55 -19.65 -13.71 -6.67
CA VAL A 55 -18.43 -13.42 -7.41
C VAL A 55 -18.19 -14.54 -8.43
N SER A 56 -18.13 -14.20 -9.70
CA SER A 56 -17.68 -15.10 -10.76
C SER A 56 -16.32 -14.64 -11.23
N ILE A 57 -15.35 -15.52 -11.30
CA ILE A 57 -13.98 -15.20 -11.73
C ILE A 57 -13.55 -16.13 -12.87
N SER A 58 -12.81 -15.58 -13.80
CA SER A 58 -12.09 -16.28 -14.84
C SER A 58 -10.64 -15.77 -14.92
N LYS A 59 -9.89 -16.20 -15.93
CA LYS A 59 -8.45 -15.85 -16.05
C LYS A 59 -8.18 -14.35 -16.08
N ASN A 60 -9.06 -13.58 -16.71
CA ASN A 60 -8.86 -12.13 -16.93
C ASN A 60 -10.13 -11.30 -16.73
N GLU A 61 -11.13 -11.87 -16.08
CA GLU A 61 -12.40 -11.18 -15.83
C GLU A 61 -12.99 -11.60 -14.49
N MET A 62 -13.65 -10.66 -13.85
CA MET A 62 -14.49 -10.88 -12.68
C MET A 62 -15.86 -10.27 -12.95
N VAL A 63 -16.91 -11.02 -12.65
CA VAL A 63 -18.30 -10.53 -12.68
C VAL A 63 -18.83 -10.57 -11.27
N LEU A 64 -19.31 -9.41 -10.80
CA LEU A 64 -19.87 -9.24 -9.47
C LEU A 64 -21.38 -9.05 -9.56
N GLU A 65 -22.12 -9.80 -8.75
CA GLU A 65 -23.54 -9.62 -8.51
C GLU A 65 -23.75 -8.91 -7.17
N ARG A 66 -24.58 -7.89 -7.14
CA ARG A 66 -24.89 -7.13 -5.93
C ARG A 66 -26.24 -7.48 -5.32
N PHE A 67 -26.41 -7.19 -4.04
CA PHE A 67 -27.73 -7.01 -3.43
C PHE A 67 -28.28 -5.62 -3.80
N ASP A 68 -29.58 -5.49 -3.83
CA ASP A 68 -30.26 -4.23 -4.18
C ASP A 68 -30.27 -3.22 -3.00
N ILE A 69 -29.07 -2.89 -2.51
CA ILE A 69 -28.82 -1.92 -1.43
C ILE A 69 -27.98 -0.73 -1.89
N VAL A 70 -27.31 -0.83 -3.03
CA VAL A 70 -26.52 0.25 -3.66
C VAL A 70 -26.67 0.14 -5.19
N SER A 71 -26.45 1.23 -5.91
CA SER A 71 -26.37 1.20 -7.37
C SER A 71 -24.94 0.98 -7.84
N TRP A 72 -24.74 0.22 -8.93
CA TRP A 72 -23.40 0.08 -9.54
C TRP A 72 -22.82 1.42 -9.98
N VAL A 73 -23.65 2.35 -10.43
CA VAL A 73 -23.21 3.68 -10.84
C VAL A 73 -22.49 4.42 -9.70
N ASP A 74 -22.90 4.19 -8.46
CA ASP A 74 -22.34 4.88 -7.30
C ASP A 74 -21.06 4.25 -6.77
N VAL A 75 -20.83 2.95 -7.03
CA VAL A 75 -19.75 2.19 -6.36
C VAL A 75 -18.74 1.56 -7.32
N ILE A 76 -18.99 1.55 -8.64
CA ILE A 76 -18.16 0.81 -9.60
C ILE A 76 -16.70 1.30 -9.61
N ASP A 77 -16.47 2.60 -9.51
CA ASP A 77 -15.12 3.20 -9.50
C ASP A 77 -14.34 2.82 -8.23
N GLU A 78 -15.03 2.68 -7.11
CA GLU A 78 -14.40 2.28 -5.85
C GLU A 78 -14.06 0.79 -5.88
N VAL A 79 -14.97 -0.03 -6.39
CA VAL A 79 -14.73 -1.47 -6.56
C VAL A 79 -13.57 -1.72 -7.54
N GLU A 80 -13.51 -0.98 -8.65
CA GLU A 80 -12.40 -1.06 -9.61
C GLU A 80 -11.05 -0.79 -8.93
N LYS A 81 -10.95 0.25 -8.10
CA LYS A 81 -9.73 0.57 -7.35
C LYS A 81 -9.32 -0.52 -6.38
N ILE A 82 -10.28 -1.16 -5.72
CA ILE A 82 -10.00 -2.28 -4.81
C ILE A 82 -9.45 -3.48 -5.61
N ILE A 83 -10.07 -3.79 -6.75
CA ILE A 83 -9.62 -4.85 -7.65
C ILE A 83 -8.21 -4.53 -8.18
N GLU A 84 -7.98 -3.29 -8.65
CA GLU A 84 -6.68 -2.85 -9.14
C GLU A 84 -5.57 -3.04 -8.09
N LYS A 85 -5.80 -2.55 -6.89
CA LYS A 85 -4.86 -2.68 -5.79
C LYS A 85 -4.54 -4.14 -5.46
N LYS A 86 -5.57 -5.00 -5.48
CA LYS A 86 -5.39 -6.42 -5.20
C LYS A 86 -4.64 -7.14 -6.32
N LEU A 87 -4.96 -6.86 -7.57
CA LEU A 87 -4.26 -7.41 -8.73
C LEU A 87 -2.80 -6.94 -8.76
N GLN A 88 -2.51 -5.68 -8.46
CA GLN A 88 -1.15 -5.17 -8.33
C GLN A 88 -0.36 -5.94 -7.27
N SER A 89 -0.98 -6.27 -6.14
CA SER A 89 -0.35 -7.09 -5.10
C SER A 89 -0.07 -8.53 -5.56
N ILE A 90 -0.99 -9.14 -6.31
CA ILE A 90 -0.84 -10.51 -6.83
C ILE A 90 0.24 -10.58 -7.91
N PHE A 91 0.31 -9.56 -8.75
CA PHE A 91 1.23 -9.50 -9.88
C PHE A 91 2.50 -8.69 -9.60
N SER A 92 2.77 -8.32 -8.34
CA SER A 92 3.91 -7.47 -7.95
C SER A 92 5.26 -7.95 -8.50
N ASP A 93 5.44 -9.24 -8.68
CA ASP A 93 6.65 -9.81 -9.26
C ASP A 93 6.68 -9.73 -10.81
N LYS A 94 5.52 -9.69 -11.46
CA LYS A 94 5.38 -9.55 -12.92
C LYS A 94 5.39 -8.08 -13.35
N PHE A 95 4.71 -7.26 -12.57
CA PHE A 95 4.85 -5.82 -12.63
C PHE A 95 5.96 -5.44 -11.67
N LYS A 96 7.21 -5.56 -12.05
CA LYS A 96 8.24 -4.72 -11.47
C LYS A 96 7.88 -3.29 -11.85
N VAL A 97 6.73 -2.84 -11.38
CA VAL A 97 6.55 -1.45 -11.07
C VAL A 97 7.75 -1.15 -10.20
N ASN A 98 8.64 -0.29 -10.69
CA ASN A 98 9.27 0.67 -9.85
C ASN A 98 8.11 1.49 -9.21
N GLU A 99 7.30 0.89 -8.33
CA GLU A 99 7.16 1.51 -7.06
C GLU A 99 8.63 1.61 -6.61
N LYS A 100 9.28 2.72 -6.93
CA LYS A 100 9.89 3.42 -5.83
C LYS A 100 8.86 3.20 -4.72
N LYS A 101 9.07 2.19 -3.84
CA LYS A 101 8.75 2.36 -2.45
C LYS A 101 9.29 3.75 -2.25
N GLU A 102 8.42 4.72 -2.33
CA GLU A 102 8.76 6.00 -1.77
C GLU A 102 9.14 5.55 -0.40
N ASN A 103 10.44 5.58 -0.15
CA ASN A 103 11.00 5.37 1.15
C ASN A 103 10.48 6.57 1.94
N ILE A 104 9.16 6.56 2.19
CA ILE A 104 8.50 7.58 2.97
C ILE A 104 9.17 7.45 4.32
N ILE A 105 10.12 8.34 4.54
CA ILE A 105 10.78 8.45 5.81
C ILE A 105 9.75 9.13 6.71
N THR A 106 9.20 8.36 7.63
CA THR A 106 8.35 8.89 8.70
C THR A 106 9.23 9.20 9.90
N LEU A 107 9.03 10.36 10.45
CA LEU A 107 9.75 10.86 11.61
C LEU A 107 8.73 11.35 12.63
N TYR A 108 8.87 10.97 13.88
CA TYR A 108 8.10 11.55 14.98
C TYR A 108 9.00 11.92 16.16
N ALA A 109 8.60 12.94 16.89
CA ALA A 109 9.34 13.44 18.04
C ALA A 109 8.79 12.84 19.33
N GLU A 110 9.68 12.43 20.21
CA GLU A 110 9.38 11.97 21.57
C GLU A 110 10.02 12.93 22.59
N SER A 111 9.25 13.33 23.58
CA SER A 111 9.80 14.07 24.71
C SER A 111 10.68 13.16 25.56
N THR A 112 11.77 13.73 26.08
CA THR A 112 12.64 13.04 27.03
C THR A 112 12.49 13.65 28.43
N PRO A 113 12.91 12.95 29.47
CA PRO A 113 12.94 13.51 30.83
C PRO A 113 13.80 14.77 30.94
N ASN A 114 14.77 14.93 30.06
CA ASN A 114 15.60 16.17 30.01
C ASN A 114 14.98 17.16 29.02
N PRO A 115 14.49 18.33 29.46
CA PRO A 115 13.81 19.30 28.59
C PRO A 115 14.74 19.92 27.52
N LYS A 116 16.06 19.77 27.68
CA LYS A 116 17.05 20.23 26.69
C LYS A 116 17.33 19.21 25.59
N VAL A 117 16.71 18.01 25.66
CA VAL A 117 16.94 16.91 24.73
C VAL A 117 15.63 16.51 24.07
N MET A 118 15.61 16.49 22.76
CA MET A 118 14.51 15.94 21.95
C MET A 118 14.97 14.68 21.25
N LYS A 119 14.16 13.61 21.32
CA LYS A 119 14.38 12.37 20.59
C LYS A 119 13.52 12.35 19.35
N PHE A 120 14.12 12.00 18.22
CA PHE A 120 13.41 11.77 16.96
C PHE A 120 13.55 10.30 16.58
N VAL A 121 12.42 9.65 16.35
CA VAL A 121 12.36 8.26 15.92
C VAL A 121 12.01 8.18 14.46
N CYS A 122 12.78 7.42 13.71
CA CYS A 122 12.65 7.26 12.26
C CYS A 122 12.32 5.81 11.93
N ASN A 123 11.47 5.58 10.93
CA ASN A 123 11.13 4.25 10.42
C ASN A 123 12.23 3.65 9.54
N LYS A 124 13.35 4.34 9.36
CA LYS A 124 14.49 3.90 8.56
C LYS A 124 15.77 3.92 9.40
N LEU A 125 16.54 2.86 9.31
CA LEU A 125 17.85 2.79 9.93
C LEU A 125 18.78 3.87 9.35
N LEU A 126 19.18 4.82 10.18
CA LEU A 126 20.05 5.93 9.77
C LEU A 126 21.54 5.59 9.90
N THR A 127 21.89 4.72 10.83
CA THR A 127 23.26 4.30 11.09
C THR A 127 23.30 2.87 11.63
N LYS A 128 24.40 2.16 11.39
CA LYS A 128 24.68 0.84 11.98
C LYS A 128 25.56 0.91 13.22
N LYS A 129 25.99 2.11 13.60
CA LYS A 129 26.86 2.33 14.75
C LYS A 129 26.38 3.55 15.51
N ILE A 130 26.59 3.53 16.79
CA ILE A 130 26.33 4.68 17.67
C ILE A 130 27.31 5.79 17.31
N HIS A 131 26.79 6.99 17.07
CA HIS A 131 27.56 8.19 16.80
C HIS A 131 27.12 9.30 17.76
N GLU A 132 28.08 9.83 18.48
CA GLU A 132 27.93 11.04 19.29
C GLU A 132 28.80 12.13 18.69
N VAL A 133 28.18 13.24 18.29
CA VAL A 133 28.88 14.37 17.67
C VAL A 133 28.53 15.65 18.39
N LYS A 134 29.56 16.38 18.82
CA LYS A 134 29.42 17.70 19.46
C LYS A 134 29.74 18.81 18.45
N ARG A 135 29.11 19.95 18.60
CA ARG A 135 29.42 21.15 17.82
C ARG A 135 30.92 21.50 17.97
N GLY A 136 31.59 21.76 16.88
CA GLY A 136 33.03 22.09 16.88
C GLY A 136 33.97 20.90 16.65
N ASN A 137 33.54 19.64 16.79
CA ASN A 137 34.34 18.50 16.43
C ASN A 137 34.22 18.22 14.90
N SER A 138 35.28 18.51 14.16
CA SER A 138 35.27 18.60 12.69
C SER A 138 35.69 17.35 11.93
N SER A 139 35.76 16.18 12.54
CA SER A 139 36.13 14.96 11.80
C SER A 139 34.91 14.32 11.13
N ASN A 140 34.89 14.36 9.80
CA ASN A 140 34.02 13.61 8.88
C ASN A 140 32.53 13.56 9.24
N LYS A 141 31.90 14.73 9.36
CA LYS A 141 30.46 14.82 9.56
C LYS A 141 29.75 14.50 8.24
N SER A 142 28.79 13.58 8.29
CA SER A 142 27.89 13.36 7.17
C SER A 142 27.10 14.62 6.84
N ASN A 143 26.66 14.80 5.60
CA ASN A 143 25.82 15.92 5.19
C ASN A 143 24.55 16.03 6.07
N PHE A 144 24.01 14.91 6.53
CA PHE A 144 22.88 14.86 7.45
C PHE A 144 23.18 15.54 8.80
N ILE A 145 24.32 15.20 9.43
CA ILE A 145 24.72 15.81 10.71
C ILE A 145 25.03 17.30 10.53
N ASN A 146 25.66 17.67 9.42
CA ASN A 146 25.92 19.08 9.12
C ASN A 146 24.64 19.90 8.97
N SER A 147 23.60 19.31 8.35
CA SER A 147 22.28 19.94 8.23
C SER A 147 21.61 20.14 9.59
N ILE A 148 21.79 19.22 10.53
CA ILE A 148 21.27 19.38 11.91
C ILE A 148 22.02 20.50 12.63
N PHE A 149 23.34 20.58 12.48
CA PHE A 149 24.14 21.65 13.10
C PHE A 149 24.00 23.01 12.42
N SER A 150 23.26 23.13 11.32
CA SER A 150 22.88 24.43 10.77
C SER A 150 21.93 25.20 11.71
N PHE A 151 21.24 24.48 12.60
CA PHE A 151 20.44 25.08 13.66
C PHE A 151 21.35 25.49 14.84
N ASP A 152 21.47 26.79 15.14
CA ASP A 152 22.42 27.33 16.12
C ASP A 152 22.21 26.82 17.56
N TYR A 153 21.00 26.43 17.89
CA TYR A 153 20.63 25.89 19.21
C TYR A 153 20.98 24.41 19.42
N VAL A 154 21.44 23.70 18.39
CA VAL A 154 21.87 22.30 18.52
C VAL A 154 23.33 22.24 18.89
N GLU A 155 23.63 21.74 20.09
CA GLU A 155 25.00 21.59 20.60
C GLU A 155 25.57 20.18 20.37
N GLN A 156 24.72 19.19 20.39
CA GLN A 156 25.13 17.79 20.30
C GLN A 156 24.08 16.94 19.55
N VAL A 157 24.53 16.00 18.77
CA VAL A 157 23.70 15.01 18.07
C VAL A 157 24.15 13.61 18.47
N PHE A 158 23.18 12.79 18.85
CA PHE A 158 23.39 11.40 19.17
C PHE A 158 22.56 10.56 18.19
N LEU A 159 23.21 9.69 17.42
CA LEU A 159 22.56 8.76 16.52
C LEU A 159 22.71 7.35 17.08
N ASN A 160 21.58 6.66 17.15
CA ASN A 160 21.47 5.29 17.63
C ASN A 160 20.61 4.47 16.67
N ASP A 161 20.81 3.17 16.72
CA ASP A 161 20.01 2.17 16.05
C ASP A 161 18.60 2.05 16.68
#